data_0739f197f37c36ed9568bd459008d756
#
_entry.id   0739f197f37c36ed9568bd459008d756
#
_cell.length_a   1.000
_cell.length_b   1.000
_cell.length_c   1.000
_cell.angle_alpha   90.00
_cell.angle_beta   90.00
_cell.angle_gamma   90.00
#
_symmetry.space_group_name_H-M   'P 1'
#
loop_
_entity.id
_entity.type
_entity.pdbx_description
1 polymer ?
#
loop_
_entity_poly.entity_id
_entity_poly.type
_entity_poly.pdbx_seq_one_letter_code
_entity_poly.pdbx_strand_id
1 'polypeptide(L)'
;NITTLRNRVNALGVSEPIIQQQGDRRIVVQLPGAQDPARLKDLLGATATLEYRLEDTEHNVQDAVDGRVPVGSKLYRTRDGVPILLKKRVIVTGNQITDASSGFDQRSNQPAVFVSLDGPGARRMRNVTTENVGKPMAVVFIETRTESRMIDGKKVTRKIPVQEVISVANILEPFGRRFQTTGLD
;
A
#
# COMPACT_ATOMS: atom_id res chain seq x y z
N ASN A 1 6.42 -7.43 -12.28
CA ASN A 1 5.71 -8.69 -12.40
C ASN A 1 4.55 -8.55 -13.40
N ILE A 2 4.43 -9.51 -14.33
CA ILE A 2 3.42 -9.48 -15.43
C ILE A 2 2.00 -9.40 -14.87
N THR A 3 1.71 -10.16 -13.81
CA THR A 3 0.40 -10.15 -13.13
C THR A 3 0.03 -8.77 -12.58
N THR A 4 0.97 -8.08 -11.94
CA THR A 4 0.77 -6.73 -11.42
C THR A 4 0.51 -5.73 -12.55
N LEU A 5 1.25 -5.83 -13.65
CA LEU A 5 1.04 -4.98 -14.83
C LEU A 5 -0.33 -5.23 -15.47
N ARG A 6 -0.72 -6.50 -15.60
CA ARG A 6 -2.03 -6.88 -16.14
C ARG A 6 -3.18 -6.31 -15.30
N ASN A 7 -3.10 -6.45 -13.99
CA ASN A 7 -4.12 -5.92 -13.07
C ASN A 7 -4.23 -4.39 -13.18
N ARG A 8 -3.10 -3.69 -13.27
CA ARG A 8 -3.07 -2.22 -13.45
C ARG A 8 -3.68 -1.79 -14.79
N VAL A 9 -3.35 -2.49 -15.86
CA VAL A 9 -3.89 -2.17 -17.19
C VAL A 9 -5.38 -2.46 -17.27
N ASN A 10 -5.84 -3.57 -16.68
CA ASN A 10 -7.27 -3.91 -16.62
C ASN A 10 -8.07 -2.86 -15.83
N ALA A 11 -7.50 -2.35 -14.71
CA ALA A 11 -8.12 -1.28 -13.92
C ALA A 11 -8.28 0.05 -14.69
N LEU A 12 -7.56 0.23 -15.78
CA LEU A 12 -7.67 1.40 -16.67
C LEU A 12 -8.78 1.26 -17.73
N GLY A 13 -9.49 0.13 -17.74
CA GLY A 13 -10.56 -0.11 -18.72
C GLY A 13 -10.05 -0.29 -20.15
N VAL A 14 -8.77 -0.58 -20.36
CA VAL A 14 -8.21 -0.86 -21.67
C VAL A 14 -8.61 -2.26 -22.10
N SER A 15 -9.32 -2.35 -23.22
CA SER A 15 -9.72 -3.65 -23.78
C SER A 15 -8.52 -4.39 -24.36
N GLU A 16 -8.37 -5.66 -23.98
CA GLU A 16 -7.41 -6.61 -24.55
C GLU A 16 -5.94 -6.16 -24.55
N PRO A 17 -5.32 -5.89 -23.39
CA PRO A 17 -3.91 -5.55 -23.34
C PRO A 17 -3.05 -6.78 -23.68
N ILE A 18 -2.08 -6.62 -24.58
CA ILE A 18 -1.08 -7.65 -24.86
C ILE A 18 0.12 -7.39 -23.96
N ILE A 19 0.39 -8.32 -23.02
CA ILE A 19 1.52 -8.25 -22.10
C ILE A 19 2.38 -9.49 -22.27
N GLN A 20 3.59 -9.30 -22.80
CA GLN A 20 4.52 -10.38 -23.12
C GLN A 20 5.89 -10.13 -22.49
N GLN A 21 6.52 -11.18 -21.99
CA GLN A 21 7.91 -11.13 -21.58
C GLN A 21 8.80 -11.33 -22.81
N GLN A 22 9.74 -10.42 -23.00
CA GLN A 22 10.74 -10.48 -24.06
C GLN A 22 12.13 -10.61 -23.44
N GLY A 23 12.67 -11.83 -23.45
CA GLY A 23 13.90 -12.16 -22.74
C GLY A 23 13.75 -12.04 -21.21
N ASP A 24 14.88 -11.99 -20.49
CA ASP A 24 14.89 -12.03 -19.02
C ASP A 24 14.58 -10.69 -18.33
N ARG A 25 14.69 -9.57 -19.06
CA ARG A 25 14.67 -8.22 -18.48
C ARG A 25 13.66 -7.25 -19.07
N ARG A 26 12.88 -7.67 -20.08
CA ARG A 26 11.92 -6.80 -20.74
C ARG A 26 10.51 -7.36 -20.66
N ILE A 27 9.56 -6.48 -20.41
CA ILE A 27 8.14 -6.75 -20.57
C ILE A 27 7.61 -5.77 -21.61
N VAL A 28 7.02 -6.29 -22.67
CA VAL A 28 6.35 -5.49 -23.70
C VAL A 28 4.88 -5.41 -23.35
N VAL A 29 4.36 -4.19 -23.28
CA VAL A 29 2.95 -3.90 -23.02
C VAL A 29 2.41 -3.16 -24.23
N GLN A 30 1.46 -3.74 -24.93
CA GLN A 30 0.74 -3.10 -26.05
C GLN A 30 -0.69 -2.83 -25.61
N LEU A 31 -1.12 -1.59 -25.76
CA LEU A 31 -2.41 -1.08 -25.30
C LEU A 31 -3.15 -0.49 -26.51
N PRO A 32 -3.90 -1.31 -27.25
CA PRO A 32 -4.69 -0.84 -28.38
C PRO A 32 -5.73 0.20 -27.92
N GLY A 33 -5.86 1.30 -28.65
CA GLY A 33 -6.83 2.35 -28.37
C GLY A 33 -6.50 3.26 -27.18
N ALA A 34 -5.28 3.23 -26.66
CA ALA A 34 -4.85 4.11 -25.59
C ALA A 34 -4.84 5.58 -26.04
N GLN A 35 -5.70 6.40 -25.41
CA GLN A 35 -5.83 7.83 -25.76
C GLN A 35 -4.76 8.71 -25.13
N ASP A 36 -4.15 8.29 -24.01
CA ASP A 36 -3.10 9.05 -23.30
C ASP A 36 -1.92 8.14 -22.92
N PRO A 37 -0.90 8.02 -23.78
CA PRO A 37 0.28 7.20 -23.52
C PRO A 37 1.12 7.69 -22.33
N ALA A 38 1.11 8.99 -22.01
CA ALA A 38 1.88 9.56 -20.90
C ALA A 38 1.28 9.11 -19.56
N ARG A 39 -0.02 9.27 -19.41
CA ARG A 39 -0.75 8.80 -18.21
C ARG A 39 -0.61 7.31 -17.98
N LEU A 40 -0.64 6.51 -19.06
CA LEU A 40 -0.44 5.07 -18.98
C LEU A 40 0.98 4.72 -18.54
N LYS A 41 1.99 5.42 -19.03
CA LYS A 41 3.39 5.23 -18.64
C LYS A 41 3.59 5.55 -17.16
N ASP A 42 2.98 6.61 -16.64
CA ASP A 42 3.04 7.00 -15.26
C ASP A 42 2.37 5.95 -14.35
N LEU A 43 1.19 5.47 -14.73
CA LEU A 43 0.46 4.42 -14.00
C LEU A 43 1.19 3.07 -14.01
N LEU A 44 1.78 2.68 -15.13
CA LEU A 44 2.58 1.45 -15.23
C LEU A 44 3.91 1.57 -14.49
N GLY A 45 4.49 2.78 -14.47
CA GLY A 45 5.74 3.09 -13.77
C GLY A 45 5.57 3.31 -12.25
N ALA A 46 4.33 3.52 -11.80
CA ALA A 46 4.06 3.72 -10.38
C ALA A 46 4.44 2.47 -9.58
N THR A 47 5.41 2.60 -8.69
CA THR A 47 5.90 1.51 -7.81
C THR A 47 5.19 1.52 -6.46
N ALA A 48 4.04 2.18 -6.38
CA ALA A 48 3.27 2.26 -5.14
C ALA A 48 2.76 0.88 -4.71
N THR A 49 2.91 0.58 -3.45
CA THR A 49 2.36 -0.61 -2.81
C THR A 49 1.76 -0.25 -1.44
N LEU A 50 0.93 -1.13 -0.93
CA LEU A 50 0.35 -1.02 0.41
C LEU A 50 0.89 -2.13 1.30
N GLU A 51 1.05 -1.82 2.57
CA GLU A 51 1.34 -2.80 3.61
C GLU A 51 0.41 -2.61 4.81
N TYR A 52 -0.17 -3.70 5.30
CA TYR A 52 -0.92 -3.72 6.55
C TYR A 52 0.00 -4.13 7.69
N ARG A 53 0.03 -3.32 8.75
CA ARG A 53 0.89 -3.52 9.93
C ARG A 53 0.11 -3.22 11.21
N LEU A 54 0.45 -3.94 12.30
CA LEU A 54 -0.07 -3.58 13.62
C LEU A 54 0.67 -2.35 14.15
N GLU A 55 -0.04 -1.50 14.86
CA GLU A 55 0.57 -0.47 15.68
C GLU A 55 1.24 -1.09 16.91
N ASP A 56 2.37 -0.52 17.29
CA ASP A 56 3.05 -0.87 18.51
C ASP A 56 2.56 -0.01 19.66
N THR A 57 1.52 -0.47 20.33
CA THR A 57 0.91 0.21 21.47
C THR A 57 1.60 -0.08 22.80
N GLU A 58 2.62 -0.95 22.81
CA GLU A 58 3.36 -1.37 24.01
C GLU A 58 4.49 -0.40 24.36
N HIS A 59 4.96 0.39 23.39
CA HIS A 59 6.08 1.29 23.54
C HIS A 59 5.66 2.75 23.29
N ASN A 60 6.34 3.67 23.95
CA ASN A 60 6.08 5.09 23.79
C ASN A 60 6.63 5.61 22.44
N VAL A 61 5.77 6.23 21.66
CA VAL A 61 6.14 6.85 20.39
C VAL A 61 7.20 7.97 20.58
N GLN A 62 7.13 8.73 21.70
CA GLN A 62 8.08 9.79 21.95
C GLN A 62 9.51 9.26 22.10
N ASP A 63 9.70 8.13 22.75
CA ASP A 63 11.01 7.48 22.85
C ASP A 63 11.58 7.13 21.47
N ALA A 64 10.72 6.68 20.56
CA ALA A 64 11.14 6.40 19.19
C ALA A 64 11.48 7.67 18.39
N VAL A 65 10.78 8.78 18.63
CA VAL A 65 11.10 10.11 18.05
C VAL A 65 12.47 10.58 18.53
N ASP A 66 12.80 10.34 19.80
CA ASP A 66 14.09 10.68 20.43
C ASP A 66 15.22 9.70 20.04
N GLY A 67 14.97 8.79 19.08
CA GLY A 67 15.96 7.86 18.53
C GLY A 67 16.02 6.49 19.20
N ARG A 68 15.20 6.23 20.25
CA ARG A 68 15.13 4.93 20.94
C ARG A 68 14.03 4.04 20.34
N VAL A 69 14.18 3.65 19.08
CA VAL A 69 13.21 2.79 18.40
C VAL A 69 13.31 1.36 18.91
N PRO A 70 12.22 0.74 19.42
CA PRO A 70 12.23 -0.63 19.91
C PRO A 70 12.60 -1.64 18.83
N VAL A 71 13.28 -2.71 19.24
CA VAL A 71 13.57 -3.86 18.36
C VAL A 71 12.23 -4.47 17.92
N GLY A 72 12.06 -4.68 16.62
CA GLY A 72 10.80 -5.22 16.08
C GLY A 72 9.78 -4.17 15.64
N SER A 73 10.01 -2.88 15.95
CA SER A 73 9.16 -1.78 15.52
C SER A 73 9.93 -0.76 14.67
N LYS A 74 9.20 0.08 13.95
CA LYS A 74 9.74 1.15 13.11
C LYS A 74 8.85 2.38 13.25
N LEU A 75 9.48 3.55 13.35
CA LEU A 75 8.81 4.83 13.37
C LEU A 75 8.37 5.23 11.95
N TYR A 76 7.12 5.57 11.83
CA TYR A 76 6.49 6.12 10.61
C TYR A 76 5.89 7.49 10.91
N ARG A 77 5.38 8.13 9.87
CA ARG A 77 4.56 9.34 10.00
C ARG A 77 3.26 9.15 9.25
N THR A 78 2.19 9.69 9.78
CA THR A 78 0.92 9.83 9.06
C THR A 78 1.06 10.91 7.98
N ARG A 79 0.05 11.03 7.12
CA ARG A 79 -0.03 12.09 6.11
C ARG A 79 0.09 13.49 6.73
N ASP A 80 -0.46 13.70 7.92
CA ASP A 80 -0.39 14.95 8.67
C ASP A 80 0.93 15.14 9.43
N GLY A 81 1.89 14.23 9.25
CA GLY A 81 3.20 14.30 9.89
C GLY A 81 3.25 13.77 11.31
N VAL A 82 2.14 13.26 11.86
CA VAL A 82 2.10 12.72 13.23
C VAL A 82 2.93 11.43 13.31
N PRO A 83 3.86 11.32 14.27
CA PRO A 83 4.67 10.11 14.44
C PRO A 83 3.82 8.96 14.96
N ILE A 84 4.04 7.76 14.41
CA ILE A 84 3.40 6.53 14.81
C ILE A 84 4.39 5.37 14.79
N LEU A 85 4.31 4.48 15.76
CA LEU A 85 5.19 3.33 15.87
C LEU A 85 4.47 2.08 15.39
N LEU A 86 4.99 1.42 14.36
CA LEU A 86 4.39 0.21 13.80
C LEU A 86 5.33 -0.99 13.96
N LYS A 87 4.77 -2.17 14.17
CA LYS A 87 5.52 -3.43 14.12
C LYS A 87 6.14 -3.64 12.74
N LYS A 88 7.40 -4.08 12.68
CA LYS A 88 8.10 -4.36 11.41
C LYS A 88 7.46 -5.50 10.61
N ARG A 89 6.74 -6.40 11.29
CA ARG A 89 6.07 -7.53 10.65
C ARG A 89 4.92 -7.04 9.77
N VAL A 90 5.01 -7.32 8.47
CA VAL A 90 3.94 -7.06 7.51
C VAL A 90 2.89 -8.16 7.61
N ILE A 91 1.63 -7.79 7.71
CA ILE A 91 0.50 -8.72 7.72
C ILE A 91 0.17 -9.13 6.29
N VAL A 92 -0.11 -8.14 5.43
CA VAL A 92 -0.48 -8.30 4.03
C VAL A 92 0.17 -7.18 3.22
N THR A 93 0.56 -7.48 2.00
CA THR A 93 1.06 -6.51 1.03
C THR A 93 0.05 -6.28 -0.10
N GLY A 94 0.18 -5.19 -0.83
CA GLY A 94 -0.68 -4.87 -1.97
C GLY A 94 -0.75 -5.97 -3.04
N ASN A 95 0.28 -6.80 -3.18
CA ASN A 95 0.27 -7.92 -4.12
C ASN A 95 -0.74 -9.02 -3.77
N GLN A 96 -1.22 -9.05 -2.54
CA GLN A 96 -2.23 -10.00 -2.05
C GLN A 96 -3.65 -9.43 -2.11
N ILE A 97 -3.80 -8.16 -2.51
CA ILE A 97 -5.09 -7.53 -2.78
C ILE A 97 -5.53 -7.94 -4.18
N THR A 98 -6.69 -8.58 -4.27
CA THR A 98 -7.29 -9.03 -5.53
C THR A 98 -8.30 -8.04 -6.08
N ASP A 99 -8.92 -7.25 -5.18
CA ASP A 99 -9.90 -6.23 -5.52
C ASP A 99 -9.97 -5.16 -4.44
N ALA A 100 -10.23 -3.92 -4.83
CA ALA A 100 -10.47 -2.81 -3.92
C ALA A 100 -11.48 -1.83 -4.54
N SER A 101 -12.50 -1.47 -3.79
CA SER A 101 -13.52 -0.52 -4.22
C SER A 101 -13.87 0.46 -3.11
N SER A 102 -14.11 1.71 -3.48
CA SER A 102 -14.62 2.73 -2.57
C SER A 102 -16.15 2.66 -2.45
N GLY A 103 -16.67 3.00 -1.29
CA GLY A 103 -18.09 3.04 -1.01
C GLY A 103 -18.37 3.69 0.33
N PHE A 104 -19.53 3.43 0.89
CA PHE A 104 -19.91 3.90 2.22
C PHE A 104 -20.20 2.72 3.13
N ASP A 105 -19.74 2.80 4.37
CA ASP A 105 -20.13 1.85 5.42
C ASP A 105 -21.62 1.99 5.69
N GLN A 106 -22.35 0.89 5.60
CA GLN A 106 -23.81 0.88 5.77
C GLN A 106 -24.25 1.18 7.22
N ARG A 107 -23.38 1.02 8.22
CA ARG A 107 -23.70 1.27 9.63
C ARG A 107 -23.41 2.70 10.06
N SER A 108 -22.24 3.23 9.64
CA SER A 108 -21.78 4.56 10.04
C SER A 108 -22.03 5.63 8.98
N ASN A 109 -22.39 5.25 7.76
CA ASN A 109 -22.52 6.11 6.58
C ASN A 109 -21.23 6.92 6.29
N GLN A 110 -20.08 6.42 6.74
CA GLN A 110 -18.76 7.01 6.49
C GLN A 110 -18.13 6.43 5.22
N PRO A 111 -17.27 7.20 4.54
CA PRO A 111 -16.48 6.67 3.45
C PRO A 111 -15.69 5.45 3.89
N ALA A 112 -15.72 4.41 3.08
CA ALA A 112 -15.04 3.15 3.34
C ALA A 112 -14.38 2.60 2.07
N VAL A 113 -13.31 1.85 2.25
CA VAL A 113 -12.70 1.05 1.19
C VAL A 113 -12.91 -0.42 1.51
N PHE A 114 -13.54 -1.11 0.57
CA PHE A 114 -13.75 -2.55 0.61
C PHE A 114 -12.57 -3.24 -0.08
N VAL A 115 -11.95 -4.16 0.63
CA VAL A 115 -10.73 -4.85 0.16
C VAL A 115 -10.99 -6.34 0.12
N SER A 116 -10.58 -6.99 -0.98
CA SER A 116 -10.58 -8.44 -1.13
C SER A 116 -9.14 -8.94 -1.22
N LEU A 117 -8.85 -10.03 -0.52
CA LEU A 117 -7.52 -10.65 -0.48
C LEU A 117 -7.51 -11.99 -1.21
N ASP A 118 -6.33 -12.39 -1.66
CA ASP A 118 -6.06 -13.74 -2.10
C ASP A 118 -6.15 -14.75 -0.92
N GLY A 119 -6.09 -16.05 -1.21
CA GLY A 119 -6.20 -17.07 -0.18
C GLY A 119 -5.13 -17.00 0.91
N PRO A 120 -3.84 -16.89 0.57
CA PRO A 120 -2.76 -16.75 1.56
C PRO A 120 -2.86 -15.48 2.40
N GLY A 121 -3.18 -14.34 1.76
CA GLY A 121 -3.39 -13.05 2.44
C GLY A 121 -4.55 -13.09 3.42
N ALA A 122 -5.68 -13.66 2.99
CA ALA A 122 -6.87 -13.80 3.83
C ALA A 122 -6.61 -14.66 5.09
N ARG A 123 -5.90 -15.78 4.95
CA ARG A 123 -5.54 -16.61 6.11
C ARG A 123 -4.63 -15.86 7.08
N ARG A 124 -3.60 -15.16 6.57
CA ARG A 124 -2.68 -14.39 7.40
C ARG A 124 -3.39 -13.23 8.10
N MET A 125 -4.22 -12.49 7.37
CA MET A 125 -5.01 -11.40 7.92
C MET A 125 -5.93 -11.91 9.03
N ARG A 126 -6.68 -13.01 8.79
CA ARG A 126 -7.56 -13.61 9.79
C ARG A 126 -6.82 -14.00 11.06
N ASN A 127 -5.70 -14.72 10.95
CA ASN A 127 -4.93 -15.16 12.10
C ASN A 127 -4.48 -13.97 12.96
N VAL A 128 -3.87 -12.97 12.33
CA VAL A 128 -3.36 -11.79 13.04
C VAL A 128 -4.50 -10.98 13.65
N THR A 129 -5.61 -10.77 12.95
CA THR A 129 -6.72 -9.97 13.47
C THR A 129 -7.50 -10.70 14.56
N THR A 130 -7.56 -12.04 14.52
CA THR A 130 -8.15 -12.84 15.61
C THR A 130 -7.40 -12.65 16.94
N GLU A 131 -6.07 -12.62 16.88
CA GLU A 131 -5.20 -12.45 18.06
C GLU A 131 -5.11 -10.99 18.54
N ASN A 132 -5.56 -10.03 17.73
CA ASN A 132 -5.36 -8.60 17.97
C ASN A 132 -6.66 -7.79 17.87
N VAL A 133 -7.81 -8.38 18.17
CA VAL A 133 -9.09 -7.64 18.27
C VAL A 133 -8.95 -6.54 19.34
N GLY A 134 -9.45 -5.35 19.01
CA GLY A 134 -9.34 -4.14 19.84
C GLY A 134 -8.04 -3.35 19.66
N LYS A 135 -7.03 -3.92 18.99
CA LYS A 135 -5.78 -3.20 18.71
C LYS A 135 -5.83 -2.44 17.37
N PRO A 136 -5.10 -1.33 17.24
CA PRO A 136 -5.04 -0.59 15.99
C PRO A 136 -4.15 -1.29 14.95
N MET A 137 -4.60 -1.21 13.71
CA MET A 137 -3.89 -1.66 12.52
C MET A 137 -3.77 -0.49 11.54
N ALA A 138 -2.59 -0.33 10.98
CA ALA A 138 -2.26 0.74 10.06
C ALA A 138 -2.11 0.23 8.63
N VAL A 139 -2.48 1.09 7.67
CA VAL A 139 -2.18 0.94 6.25
C VAL A 139 -1.03 1.88 5.91
N VAL A 140 0.09 1.32 5.47
CA VAL A 140 1.27 2.06 5.02
C VAL A 140 1.28 2.10 3.50
N PHE A 141 1.26 3.28 2.94
CA PHE A 141 1.48 3.52 1.53
C PHE A 141 2.97 3.67 1.27
N ILE A 142 3.48 2.93 0.31
CA ILE A 142 4.90 2.94 -0.06
C ILE A 142 4.99 3.27 -1.54
N GLU A 143 5.66 4.35 -1.87
CA GLU A 143 5.94 4.72 -3.25
C GLU A 143 7.42 5.05 -3.43
N THR A 144 7.89 4.98 -4.67
CA THR A 144 9.23 5.46 -5.02
C THR A 144 9.08 6.79 -5.74
N ARG A 145 9.50 7.87 -5.08
CA ARG A 145 9.57 9.20 -5.70
C ARG A 145 10.94 9.42 -6.32
N THR A 146 10.95 10.14 -7.42
CA THR A 146 12.17 10.56 -8.08
C THR A 146 12.45 12.00 -7.67
N GLU A 147 13.48 12.22 -6.85
CA GLU A 147 13.98 13.55 -6.55
C GLU A 147 15.12 13.93 -7.48
N SER A 148 15.07 15.14 -7.99
CA SER A 148 16.15 15.72 -8.77
C SER A 148 16.74 16.90 -8.01
N ARG A 149 18.07 16.87 -7.76
CA ARG A 149 18.80 17.97 -7.15
C ARG A 149 19.92 18.42 -8.08
N MET A 150 20.18 19.71 -8.10
CA MET A 150 21.38 20.25 -8.77
C MET A 150 22.56 20.13 -7.82
N ILE A 151 23.59 19.37 -8.20
CA ILE A 151 24.85 19.25 -7.46
C ILE A 151 25.95 19.61 -8.45
N ASP A 152 26.73 20.63 -8.14
CA ASP A 152 27.83 21.13 -9.02
C ASP A 152 27.38 21.41 -10.45
N GLY A 153 26.19 22.01 -10.63
CA GLY A 153 25.65 22.33 -11.94
C GLY A 153 25.11 21.13 -12.76
N LYS A 154 25.15 19.91 -12.20
CA LYS A 154 24.61 18.70 -12.82
C LYS A 154 23.32 18.28 -12.13
N LYS A 155 22.31 17.94 -12.95
CA LYS A 155 21.05 17.37 -12.44
C LYS A 155 21.28 15.91 -12.01
N VAL A 156 21.32 15.67 -10.71
CA VAL A 156 21.40 14.33 -10.12
C VAL A 156 19.98 13.89 -9.74
N THR A 157 19.56 12.76 -10.27
CA THR A 157 18.25 12.17 -10.04
C THR A 157 18.40 10.96 -9.14
N ARG A 158 17.74 10.97 -7.98
CA ARG A 158 17.74 9.86 -7.01
C ARG A 158 16.33 9.35 -6.78
N LYS A 159 16.18 8.04 -6.76
CA LYS A 159 14.94 7.38 -6.35
C LYS A 159 14.95 7.20 -4.83
N ILE A 160 13.95 7.72 -4.14
CA ILE A 160 13.76 7.58 -2.69
C ILE A 160 12.43 6.89 -2.40
N PRO A 161 12.44 5.87 -1.52
CA PRO A 161 11.20 5.29 -1.03
C PRO A 161 10.54 6.26 -0.05
N VAL A 162 9.31 6.63 -0.31
CA VAL A 162 8.45 7.39 0.61
C VAL A 162 7.47 6.42 1.24
N GLN A 163 7.42 6.40 2.56
CA GLN A 163 6.53 5.53 3.35
C GLN A 163 5.66 6.41 4.25
N GLU A 164 4.38 6.33 4.07
CA GLU A 164 3.40 7.16 4.74
C GLU A 164 2.25 6.30 5.28
N VAL A 165 1.82 6.55 6.50
CA VAL A 165 0.63 5.91 7.05
C VAL A 165 -0.59 6.69 6.59
N ILE A 166 -1.44 6.03 5.81
CA ILE A 166 -2.64 6.64 5.21
C ILE A 166 -3.92 6.33 5.97
N SER A 167 -3.91 5.33 6.85
CA SER A 167 -5.05 5.00 7.69
C SER A 167 -4.60 4.23 8.92
N VAL A 168 -5.27 4.47 10.04
CA VAL A 168 -5.15 3.69 11.27
C VAL A 168 -6.56 3.41 11.78
N ALA A 169 -6.91 2.15 11.95
CA ALA A 169 -8.24 1.74 12.42
C ALA A 169 -8.15 0.57 13.40
N ASN A 170 -9.03 0.55 14.39
CA ASN A 170 -9.11 -0.56 15.34
C ASN A 170 -9.69 -1.79 14.66
N ILE A 171 -9.13 -2.94 14.98
CA ILE A 171 -9.65 -4.25 14.58
C ILE A 171 -10.88 -4.55 15.44
N LEU A 172 -12.08 -4.38 14.88
CA LEU A 172 -13.34 -4.61 15.62
C LEU A 172 -13.70 -6.10 15.70
N GLU A 173 -13.33 -6.86 14.66
CA GLU A 173 -13.59 -8.29 14.54
C GLU A 173 -12.53 -8.96 13.67
N PRO A 174 -12.37 -10.29 13.70
CA PRO A 174 -11.45 -10.98 12.81
C PRO A 174 -11.81 -10.76 11.33
N PHE A 175 -10.83 -10.33 10.54
CA PHE A 175 -11.06 -10.07 9.13
C PHE A 175 -11.09 -11.36 8.30
N GLY A 176 -12.06 -11.44 7.40
CA GLY A 176 -12.17 -12.53 6.43
C GLY A 176 -11.38 -12.25 5.14
N ARG A 177 -11.82 -12.91 4.07
CA ARG A 177 -11.29 -12.67 2.72
C ARG A 177 -11.66 -11.28 2.20
N ARG A 178 -12.81 -10.76 2.62
CA ARG A 178 -13.27 -9.41 2.36
C ARG A 178 -13.41 -8.67 3.68
N PHE A 179 -12.95 -7.46 3.72
CA PHE A 179 -13.09 -6.56 4.86
C PHE A 179 -13.19 -5.13 4.37
N GLN A 180 -13.60 -4.25 5.24
CA GLN A 180 -13.64 -2.82 4.97
C GLN A 180 -12.71 -2.07 5.93
N THR A 181 -12.18 -0.95 5.45
CA THR A 181 -11.46 0.01 6.27
C THR A 181 -12.11 1.38 6.10
N THR A 182 -12.30 2.07 7.21
CA THR A 182 -12.81 3.45 7.28
C THR A 182 -11.69 4.38 7.72
N GLY A 183 -11.92 5.71 7.68
CA GLY A 183 -10.89 6.69 8.09
C GLY A 183 -9.75 6.82 7.07
N LEU A 184 -10.07 6.69 5.80
CA LEU A 184 -9.22 7.07 4.68
C LEU A 184 -9.71 8.44 4.20
N ASP A 185 -8.97 9.49 4.52
CA ASP A 185 -9.19 10.85 4.04
C ASP A 185 -8.46 11.09 2.71
#